data_59e0d01f958a8d2687b39c07617c506a
#
_entry.id   59e0d01f958a8d2687b39c07617c506a
#
_cell.length_a   1.000
_cell.length_b   1.000
_cell.length_c   1.000
_cell.angle_alpha   90.00
_cell.angle_beta   90.00
_cell.angle_gamma   90.00
#
_symmetry.space_group_name_H-M   'P 1'
#
loop_
_entity.id
_entity.type
_entity.pdbx_description
1 polymer ?
#
loop_
_entity_poly.entity_id
_entity_poly.type
_entity_poly.pdbx_seq_one_letter_code
_entity_poly.pdbx_strand_id
1 'polypeptide(L)'
;MNPGLTKNYNAGAAVLKRRFIKFGADDKTVLQAAAATDLIVGASTDVDTVTGETTDVIVSGIALLQAGGAVTRGQEVTSDANGKAVAAAPGAGVNNRVGGIAMASAVLDDWFPVLIAPSVKQG
;
A
#
# COMPACT_ATOMS: atom_id res chain seq x y z
N MET A 1 0.39 13.51 -11.36
CA MET A 1 0.91 12.40 -10.55
C MET A 1 1.79 11.53 -11.41
N ASN A 2 2.99 11.24 -10.96
CA ASN A 2 3.97 10.56 -11.79
C ASN A 2 4.52 9.34 -11.05
N PRO A 3 3.90 8.15 -11.23
CA PRO A 3 4.46 6.94 -10.66
C PRO A 3 5.80 6.64 -11.32
N GLY A 4 6.76 6.14 -10.55
CA GLY A 4 8.07 5.78 -11.06
C GLY A 4 8.02 4.48 -11.85
N LEU A 5 8.25 3.36 -11.17
CA LEU A 5 8.30 2.03 -11.79
C LEU A 5 7.04 1.24 -11.49
N THR A 6 6.49 0.62 -12.53
CA THR A 6 5.37 -0.32 -12.43
C THR A 6 5.84 -1.71 -12.83
N LYS A 7 5.42 -2.72 -12.09
CA LYS A 7 5.77 -4.11 -12.38
C LYS A 7 4.50 -4.95 -12.44
N ASN A 8 4.47 -5.94 -13.33
CA ASN A 8 3.33 -6.82 -13.52
C ASN A 8 3.42 -8.02 -12.60
N TYR A 9 2.30 -8.36 -11.97
CA TYR A 9 2.17 -9.55 -11.13
C TYR A 9 0.85 -10.25 -11.42
N ASN A 10 0.70 -11.47 -10.92
CA ASN A 10 -0.57 -12.18 -10.93
C ASN A 10 -1.32 -11.90 -9.63
N ALA A 11 -2.61 -11.62 -9.73
CA ALA A 11 -3.46 -11.43 -8.55
C ALA A 11 -3.86 -12.78 -7.98
N GLY A 12 -3.40 -13.10 -6.77
CA GLY A 12 -3.74 -14.33 -6.06
C GLY A 12 -5.14 -14.32 -5.46
N ALA A 13 -5.72 -13.13 -5.35
CA ALA A 13 -7.11 -12.88 -4.93
C ALA A 13 -7.53 -11.54 -5.51
N ALA A 14 -8.78 -11.13 -5.31
CA ALA A 14 -9.25 -9.83 -5.77
C ALA A 14 -8.40 -8.70 -5.19
N VAL A 15 -7.96 -7.77 -6.05
CA VAL A 15 -7.18 -6.60 -5.67
C VAL A 15 -7.99 -5.36 -6.06
N LEU A 16 -8.35 -4.56 -5.07
CA LEU A 16 -9.06 -3.31 -5.33
C LEU A 16 -8.09 -2.21 -5.72
N LYS A 17 -8.59 -1.22 -6.43
CA LYS A 17 -7.79 -0.06 -6.83
C LYS A 17 -7.35 0.77 -5.62
N ARG A 18 -6.22 1.46 -5.76
CA ARG A 18 -5.71 2.42 -4.75
C ARG A 18 -5.47 1.78 -3.38
N ARG A 19 -4.92 0.57 -3.38
CA ARG A 19 -4.63 -0.18 -2.14
C ARG A 19 -3.15 -0.56 -2.07
N PHE A 20 -2.65 -0.75 -0.86
CA PHE A 20 -1.34 -1.37 -0.68
C PHE A 20 -1.39 -2.83 -1.09
N ILE A 21 -0.29 -3.30 -1.64
CA ILE A 21 -0.13 -4.65 -2.17
C ILE A 21 1.01 -5.33 -1.43
N LYS A 22 0.80 -6.60 -1.07
CA LYS A 22 1.80 -7.44 -0.42
C LYS A 22 2.21 -8.60 -1.32
N PHE A 23 3.35 -9.20 -1.02
CA PHE A 23 3.76 -10.42 -1.69
C PHE A 23 2.79 -11.57 -1.37
N GLY A 24 2.54 -12.42 -2.36
CA GLY A 24 1.73 -13.62 -2.22
C GLY A 24 2.57 -14.88 -2.01
N ALA A 25 2.07 -16.00 -2.53
CA ALA A 25 2.68 -17.31 -2.27
C ALA A 25 3.98 -17.56 -3.04
N ASP A 26 4.22 -16.85 -4.14
CA ASP A 26 5.42 -17.03 -4.97
C ASP A 26 5.90 -15.67 -5.50
N ASP A 27 6.98 -15.69 -6.30
CA ASP A 27 7.65 -14.48 -6.77
C ASP A 27 6.81 -13.66 -7.76
N LYS A 28 5.77 -14.23 -8.32
CA LYS A 28 4.95 -13.58 -9.35
C LYS A 28 3.53 -13.28 -8.92
N THR A 29 3.16 -13.68 -7.70
CA THR A 29 1.79 -13.52 -7.19
C THR A 29 1.77 -12.49 -6.08
N VAL A 30 0.78 -11.61 -6.12
CA VAL A 30 0.55 -10.59 -5.09
C VAL A 30 -0.88 -10.67 -4.57
N LEU A 31 -1.06 -10.09 -3.40
CA LEU A 31 -2.36 -9.96 -2.73
C LEU A 31 -2.55 -8.52 -2.27
N GLN A 32 -3.80 -8.12 -2.06
CA GLN A 32 -4.08 -6.86 -1.37
C GLN A 32 -3.61 -6.96 0.07
N ALA A 33 -2.90 -5.96 0.55
CA ALA A 33 -2.44 -5.92 1.93
C ALA A 33 -3.64 -5.86 2.89
N ALA A 34 -3.49 -6.44 4.07
CA ALA A 34 -4.58 -6.56 5.04
C ALA A 34 -4.12 -6.32 6.48
N ALA A 35 -2.87 -5.97 6.71
CA ALA A 35 -2.34 -5.75 8.06
C ALA A 35 -1.08 -4.89 8.03
N ALA A 36 -0.79 -4.25 9.16
CA ALA A 36 0.41 -3.43 9.33
C ALA A 36 1.70 -4.26 9.37
N THR A 37 1.59 -5.57 9.44
CA THR A 37 2.73 -6.49 9.45
C THR A 37 2.97 -7.15 8.09
N ASP A 38 2.14 -6.89 7.10
CA ASP A 38 2.28 -7.46 5.77
C ASP A 38 3.51 -6.92 5.04
N LEU A 39 4.15 -7.76 4.25
CA LEU A 39 5.33 -7.39 3.46
C LEU A 39 4.89 -6.61 2.22
N ILE A 40 4.73 -5.30 2.38
CA ILE A 40 4.24 -4.41 1.34
C ILE A 40 5.30 -4.27 0.24
N VAL A 41 4.87 -4.50 -1.00
CA VAL A 41 5.72 -4.34 -2.19
C VAL A 41 5.45 -3.03 -2.92
N GLY A 42 4.24 -2.51 -2.81
CA GLY A 42 3.85 -1.30 -3.50
C GLY A 42 2.36 -1.04 -3.42
N ALA A 43 1.80 -0.44 -4.46
CA ALA A 43 0.40 -0.04 -4.51
C ALA A 43 -0.25 -0.45 -5.82
N SER A 44 -1.55 -0.78 -5.77
CA SER A 44 -2.32 -1.01 -6.98
C SER A 44 -2.60 0.31 -7.71
N THR A 45 -2.95 0.20 -8.97
CA THR A 45 -3.29 1.34 -9.82
C THR A 45 -4.78 1.70 -9.63
N ASP A 46 -5.38 2.33 -10.64
CA ASP A 46 -6.78 2.75 -10.60
C ASP A 46 -7.74 1.70 -11.17
N VAL A 47 -7.32 0.44 -11.22
CA VAL A 47 -8.08 -0.67 -11.79
C VAL A 47 -8.28 -1.76 -10.73
N ASP A 48 -9.52 -2.21 -10.57
CA ASP A 48 -9.82 -3.41 -9.80
C ASP A 48 -9.43 -4.65 -10.60
N THR A 49 -8.84 -5.63 -9.94
CA THR A 49 -8.37 -6.87 -10.58
C THR A 49 -8.99 -8.07 -9.86
N VAL A 50 -9.47 -9.06 -10.62
CA VAL A 50 -9.99 -10.31 -10.04
C VAL A 50 -8.90 -11.36 -9.96
N THR A 51 -9.15 -12.40 -9.17
CA THR A 51 -8.22 -13.53 -8.99
C THR A 51 -7.77 -14.09 -10.34
N GLY A 52 -6.47 -14.29 -10.49
CA GLY A 52 -5.87 -14.89 -11.67
C GLY A 52 -5.54 -13.91 -12.79
N GLU A 53 -6.02 -12.68 -12.73
CA GLU A 53 -5.67 -11.66 -13.72
C GLU A 53 -4.31 -11.05 -13.43
N THR A 54 -3.71 -10.46 -14.45
CA THR A 54 -2.49 -9.66 -14.28
C THR A 54 -2.85 -8.30 -13.68
N THR A 55 -2.12 -7.90 -12.66
CA THR A 55 -2.26 -6.60 -12.01
C THR A 55 -0.95 -5.82 -12.07
N ASP A 56 -1.04 -4.53 -12.31
CA ASP A 56 0.11 -3.65 -12.27
C ASP A 56 0.30 -3.12 -10.86
N VAL A 57 1.53 -3.19 -10.36
CA VAL A 57 1.89 -2.72 -9.03
C VAL A 57 2.92 -1.60 -9.15
N ILE A 58 2.61 -0.45 -8.57
CA ILE A 58 3.54 0.69 -8.50
C ILE A 58 4.53 0.39 -7.39
N VAL A 59 5.79 0.14 -7.76
CA VAL A 59 6.83 -0.28 -6.81
C VAL A 59 7.80 0.86 -6.44
N SER A 60 7.72 1.98 -7.12
CA SER A 60 8.48 3.19 -6.77
C SER A 60 7.78 4.43 -7.29
N GLY A 61 8.21 5.62 -6.84
CA GLY A 61 7.60 6.88 -7.22
C GLY A 61 6.39 7.21 -6.36
N ILE A 62 5.48 8.01 -6.90
CA ILE A 62 4.30 8.49 -6.15
C ILE A 62 3.05 7.80 -6.67
N ALA A 63 2.29 7.19 -5.77
CA ALA A 63 1.03 6.52 -6.08
C ALA A 63 -0.11 7.21 -5.34
N LEU A 64 -1.31 7.23 -5.95
CA LEU A 64 -2.52 7.60 -5.24
C LEU A 64 -3.05 6.38 -4.49
N LEU A 65 -3.30 6.56 -3.20
CA LEU A 65 -3.87 5.53 -2.34
C LEU A 65 -5.11 6.05 -1.65
N GLN A 66 -6.01 5.15 -1.29
CA GLN A 66 -7.17 5.49 -0.49
C GLN A 66 -6.79 5.48 0.98
N ALA A 67 -7.16 6.53 1.72
CA ALA A 67 -6.89 6.64 3.15
C ALA A 67 -7.88 5.79 3.94
N GLY A 68 -7.38 5.03 4.90
CA GLY A 68 -8.18 4.24 5.84
C GLY A 68 -8.49 4.98 7.14
N GLY A 69 -8.07 6.23 7.26
CA GLY A 69 -8.27 7.11 8.40
C GLY A 69 -7.57 8.41 8.19
N ALA A 70 -7.51 9.27 9.21
CA ALA A 70 -6.81 10.54 9.11
C ALA A 70 -5.30 10.33 9.00
N VAL A 71 -4.70 10.97 8.01
CA VAL A 71 -3.26 10.93 7.76
C VAL A 71 -2.76 12.36 7.59
N THR A 72 -1.60 12.66 8.15
CA THR A 72 -0.97 13.96 8.03
C THR A 72 0.23 13.87 7.09
N ARG A 73 0.39 14.87 6.23
CA ARG A 73 1.54 14.97 5.33
C ARG A 73 2.85 14.72 6.08
N GLY A 74 3.70 13.88 5.54
CA GLY A 74 4.99 13.53 6.10
C GLY A 74 4.98 12.29 6.99
N GLN A 75 3.81 11.78 7.38
CA GLN A 75 3.75 10.56 8.17
C GLN A 75 4.10 9.33 7.34
N GLU A 76 4.74 8.36 7.98
CA GLU A 76 4.88 7.04 7.41
C GLU A 76 3.53 6.32 7.46
N VAL A 77 3.19 5.61 6.38
CA VAL A 77 1.89 4.93 6.25
C VAL A 77 2.06 3.44 6.07
N THR A 78 1.12 2.71 6.62
CA THR A 78 1.03 1.26 6.53
C THR A 78 -0.37 0.86 6.07
N SER A 79 -0.65 -0.46 6.00
CA SER A 79 -1.95 -0.97 5.56
C SER A 79 -2.88 -1.22 6.75
N ASP A 80 -4.17 -0.92 6.56
CA ASP A 80 -5.23 -1.42 7.42
C ASP A 80 -5.74 -2.79 6.93
N ALA A 81 -6.85 -3.27 7.48
CA ALA A 81 -7.43 -4.56 7.12
C ALA A 81 -7.94 -4.61 5.68
N ASN A 82 -8.14 -3.47 5.04
CA ASN A 82 -8.66 -3.36 3.68
C ASN A 82 -7.61 -2.90 2.67
N GLY A 83 -6.34 -2.87 3.04
CA GLY A 83 -5.26 -2.40 2.18
C GLY A 83 -5.20 -0.88 2.03
N LYS A 84 -6.04 -0.13 2.73
CA LYS A 84 -6.02 1.32 2.72
C LYS A 84 -4.84 1.85 3.53
N ALA A 85 -4.35 3.01 3.14
CA ALA A 85 -3.19 3.61 3.82
C ALA A 85 -3.62 4.31 5.12
N VAL A 86 -2.97 3.96 6.21
CA VAL A 86 -3.17 4.59 7.52
C VAL A 86 -1.82 4.96 8.12
N ALA A 87 -1.82 5.90 9.06
CA ALA A 87 -0.59 6.29 9.74
C ALA A 87 0.02 5.08 10.48
N ALA A 88 1.32 4.87 10.30
CA ALA A 88 2.03 3.82 11.01
C ALA A 88 2.29 4.31 12.45
N ALA A 89 1.64 3.65 13.42
CA ALA A 89 1.74 4.02 14.83
C ALA A 89 1.88 2.76 15.69
N PRO A 90 3.00 2.02 15.57
CA PRO A 90 3.16 0.79 16.32
C PRO A 90 3.27 1.06 17.81
N GLY A 91 2.65 0.19 18.62
CA GLY A 91 2.81 0.23 20.07
C GLY A 91 4.22 -0.17 20.49
N ALA A 92 4.54 0.02 21.77
CA ALA A 92 5.85 -0.31 22.30
C ALA A 92 6.17 -1.80 22.08
N GLY A 93 7.34 -2.09 21.52
CA GLY A 93 7.77 -3.45 21.21
C GLY A 93 7.15 -4.05 19.95
N VAL A 94 6.33 -3.30 19.21
CA VAL A 94 5.69 -3.74 17.98
C VAL A 94 6.36 -3.07 16.78
N ASN A 95 6.51 -3.79 15.67
CA ASN A 95 7.03 -3.23 14.43
C ASN A 95 5.94 -3.25 13.37
N ASN A 96 5.77 -2.11 12.67
CA ASN A 96 4.90 -2.01 11.51
C ASN A 96 5.73 -1.99 10.24
N ARG A 97 5.23 -2.66 9.21
CA ARG A 97 5.77 -2.49 7.86
C ARG A 97 5.23 -1.19 7.29
N VAL A 98 6.12 -0.40 6.70
CA VAL A 98 5.78 0.88 6.11
C VAL A 98 5.76 0.72 4.59
N GLY A 99 4.70 1.22 3.95
CA GLY A 99 4.61 1.21 2.48
C GLY A 99 5.15 2.49 1.86
N GLY A 100 5.19 3.58 2.60
CA GLY A 100 5.67 4.85 2.09
C GLY A 100 5.40 6.02 3.02
N ILE A 101 5.52 7.22 2.44
CA ILE A 101 5.38 8.49 3.16
C ILE A 101 4.23 9.28 2.53
N ALA A 102 3.32 9.78 3.36
CA ALA A 102 2.21 10.62 2.89
C ALA A 102 2.74 11.95 2.35
N MET A 103 2.39 12.27 1.12
CA MET A 103 2.80 13.51 0.46
C MET A 103 1.75 14.62 0.61
N ALA A 104 0.59 14.29 1.15
CA ALA A 104 -0.48 15.23 1.47
C ALA A 104 -1.31 14.68 2.62
N SER A 105 -2.02 15.55 3.32
CA SER A 105 -2.94 15.13 4.37
C SER A 105 -4.25 14.61 3.77
N ALA A 106 -4.89 13.66 4.46
CA ALA A 106 -6.13 13.04 4.00
C ALA A 106 -6.99 12.62 5.19
N VAL A 107 -8.29 12.47 4.94
CA VAL A 107 -9.24 11.89 5.87
C VAL A 107 -9.76 10.57 5.31
N LEU A 108 -10.56 9.84 6.09
CA LEU A 108 -11.10 8.53 5.69
C LEU A 108 -11.66 8.56 4.26
N ASP A 109 -11.23 7.59 3.48
CA ASP A 109 -11.65 7.34 2.08
C ASP A 109 -11.18 8.37 1.05
N ASP A 110 -10.45 9.41 1.44
CA ASP A 110 -9.81 10.30 0.48
C ASP A 110 -8.73 9.57 -0.31
N TRP A 111 -8.54 9.98 -1.55
CA TRP A 111 -7.37 9.56 -2.32
C TRP A 111 -6.25 10.59 -2.12
N PHE A 112 -5.05 10.12 -1.83
CA PHE A 112 -3.93 11.02 -1.57
C PHE A 112 -2.62 10.43 -2.09
N PRO A 113 -1.65 11.31 -2.43
CA PRO A 113 -0.36 10.85 -2.94
C PRO A 113 0.52 10.29 -1.84
N VAL A 114 1.14 9.14 -2.11
CA VAL A 114 2.10 8.47 -1.23
C VAL A 114 3.38 8.19 -2.00
N LEU A 115 4.51 8.61 -1.46
CA LEU A 115 5.82 8.21 -2.00
C LEU A 115 6.08 6.77 -1.56
N ILE A 116 6.15 5.86 -2.53
CA ILE A 116 6.37 4.44 -2.24
C ILE A 116 7.80 4.25 -1.74
N ALA A 117 7.94 3.81 -0.50
CA ALA A 117 9.23 3.64 0.17
C ALA A 117 9.10 2.57 1.26
N PRO A 118 9.08 1.28 0.89
CA PRO A 118 8.92 0.20 1.86
C PRO A 118 10.02 0.23 2.92
N SER A 119 9.61 0.15 4.18
CA SER A 119 10.52 0.17 5.31
C SER A 119 9.84 -0.43 6.54
N VAL A 120 10.46 -0.29 7.71
CA VAL A 120 9.92 -0.78 8.98
C VAL A 120 9.96 0.35 10.00
N LYS A 121 8.87 0.53 10.73
CA LYS A 121 8.80 1.46 11.86
C LYS A 121 8.70 0.68 13.15
N GLN A 122 9.60 0.98 14.08
CA GLN A 122 9.63 0.36 15.42
C GLN A 122 8.81 1.17 16.40
N GLY A 123 8.11 0.48 17.25
CA GLY A 123 7.38 1.06 18.36
C GLY A 123 8.18 1.21 19.64
#